data_35de418b480e09bb85990d88ecb6f769
#
_entry.id   35de418b480e09bb85990d88ecb6f769
#
_cell.length_a   1.000
_cell.length_b   1.000
_cell.length_c   1.000
_cell.angle_alpha   90.00
_cell.angle_beta   90.00
_cell.angle_gamma   90.00
#
_symmetry.space_group_name_H-M   'P 1'
#
loop_
_entity.id
_entity.type
_entity.pdbx_description
1 polymer ?
#
loop_
_entity_poly.entity_id
_entity_poly.type
_entity_poly.pdbx_seq_one_letter_code
_entity_poly.pdbx_strand_id
1 'polypeptide(L)'
;MQDPVMQDPANFVEKTTAQARPLEKAFYLAEWEAAVTGSKEAIAQLREAQAAHMRFWSDPELFQRSKQLHEGEQVDDPLLRRQLGLIYLAAARNQQDEATIERLTELESRVRQRYYNYRARVDGKSLSDNQIDEILRASRDSAQVQEVWEASKQVGQQVAQDVREMARLRNAAARSQGFRDHFHRSLILDEID
;
A
#
# COMPACT_ATOMS: atom_id res chain seq x y z
N MET A 1 -10.81 -10.50 -31.98
CA MET A 1 -12.26 -10.18 -31.99
C MET A 1 -12.58 -9.83 -30.53
N GLN A 2 -12.69 -8.55 -30.20
CA GLN A 2 -12.97 -8.08 -28.82
C GLN A 2 -14.41 -8.44 -28.48
N ASP A 3 -14.60 -8.99 -27.27
CA ASP A 3 -15.90 -9.39 -26.75
C ASP A 3 -16.81 -8.14 -26.64
N PRO A 4 -17.97 -8.07 -27.34
CA PRO A 4 -18.87 -6.91 -27.30
C PRO A 4 -19.37 -6.56 -25.89
N VAL A 5 -19.37 -7.53 -24.98
CA VAL A 5 -19.80 -7.39 -23.59
C VAL A 5 -18.82 -6.53 -22.77
N MET A 6 -17.57 -6.40 -23.20
CA MET A 6 -16.56 -5.54 -22.57
C MET A 6 -16.63 -4.06 -23.04
N GLN A 7 -17.56 -3.73 -23.97
CA GLN A 7 -17.66 -2.37 -24.51
C GLN A 7 -18.56 -1.45 -23.66
N ASP A 8 -19.46 -2.00 -22.87
CA ASP A 8 -20.34 -1.22 -22.00
C ASP A 8 -19.61 -0.77 -20.73
N PRO A 9 -19.49 0.57 -20.49
CA PRO A 9 -18.83 1.10 -19.29
C PRO A 9 -19.42 0.61 -17.96
N ALA A 10 -20.76 0.46 -17.87
CA ALA A 10 -21.42 0.00 -16.65
C ALA A 10 -21.09 -1.46 -16.33
N ASN A 11 -21.11 -2.33 -17.34
CA ASN A 11 -20.73 -3.73 -17.21
C ASN A 11 -19.24 -3.90 -16.85
N PHE A 12 -18.37 -3.05 -17.41
CA PHE A 12 -16.95 -3.03 -17.04
C PHE A 12 -16.76 -2.70 -15.57
N VAL A 13 -17.44 -1.68 -15.05
CA VAL A 13 -17.40 -1.30 -13.63
C VAL A 13 -17.91 -2.43 -12.75
N GLU A 14 -19.07 -3.02 -13.09
CA GLU A 14 -19.66 -4.13 -12.34
C GLU A 14 -18.71 -5.33 -12.23
N LYS A 15 -18.18 -5.80 -13.36
CA LYS A 15 -17.27 -6.96 -13.42
C LYS A 15 -15.98 -6.68 -12.67
N THR A 16 -15.36 -5.52 -12.90
CA THR A 16 -14.11 -5.13 -12.23
C THR A 16 -14.31 -5.06 -10.71
N THR A 17 -15.40 -4.43 -10.27
CA THR A 17 -15.73 -4.31 -8.85
C THR A 17 -16.01 -5.68 -8.20
N ALA A 18 -16.71 -6.57 -8.90
CA ALA A 18 -16.98 -7.92 -8.41
C ALA A 18 -15.69 -8.73 -8.20
N GLN A 19 -14.69 -8.54 -9.04
CA GLN A 19 -13.38 -9.20 -8.92
C GLN A 19 -12.46 -8.52 -7.89
N ALA A 20 -12.45 -7.20 -7.82
CA ALA A 20 -11.61 -6.44 -6.90
C ALA A 20 -12.03 -6.60 -5.43
N ARG A 21 -13.34 -6.52 -5.15
CA ARG A 21 -13.89 -6.51 -3.79
C ARG A 21 -13.43 -7.67 -2.89
N PRO A 22 -13.42 -8.95 -3.32
CA PRO A 22 -12.91 -10.04 -2.48
C PRO A 22 -11.41 -9.91 -2.20
N LEU A 23 -10.61 -9.42 -3.15
CA LEU A 23 -9.17 -9.22 -2.99
C LEU A 23 -8.87 -8.08 -2.00
N GLU A 24 -9.57 -6.97 -2.12
CA GLU A 24 -9.48 -5.85 -1.18
C GLU A 24 -9.86 -6.29 0.24
N LYS A 25 -10.99 -7.00 0.37
CA LYS A 25 -11.42 -7.53 1.67
C LYS A 25 -10.37 -8.46 2.27
N ALA A 26 -9.81 -9.38 1.51
CA ALA A 26 -8.77 -10.28 1.97
C ALA A 26 -7.52 -9.51 2.42
N PHE A 27 -7.09 -8.52 1.63
CA PHE A 27 -5.94 -7.66 1.96
C PHE A 27 -6.15 -6.90 3.28
N TYR A 28 -7.26 -6.16 3.44
CA TYR A 28 -7.49 -5.37 4.65
C TYR A 28 -7.70 -6.22 5.91
N LEU A 29 -8.34 -7.40 5.80
CA LEU A 29 -8.47 -8.32 6.92
C LEU A 29 -7.11 -8.89 7.34
N ALA A 30 -6.27 -9.26 6.38
CA ALA A 30 -4.92 -9.75 6.68
C ALA A 30 -4.04 -8.63 7.27
N GLU A 31 -4.18 -7.38 6.80
CA GLU A 31 -3.47 -6.23 7.35
C GLU A 31 -3.87 -5.96 8.80
N TRP A 32 -5.17 -6.02 9.10
CA TRP A 32 -5.66 -5.91 10.48
C TRP A 32 -5.07 -6.99 11.39
N GLU A 33 -5.14 -8.26 10.96
CA GLU A 33 -4.63 -9.38 11.74
C GLU A 33 -3.12 -9.27 11.98
N ALA A 34 -2.35 -8.90 10.97
CA ALA A 34 -0.92 -8.68 11.10
C ALA A 34 -0.59 -7.53 12.06
N ALA A 35 -1.36 -6.43 12.02
CA ALA A 35 -1.16 -5.28 12.90
C ALA A 35 -1.49 -5.61 14.37
N VAL A 36 -2.55 -6.39 14.62
CA VAL A 36 -2.99 -6.76 15.96
C VAL A 36 -2.09 -7.81 16.59
N THR A 37 -1.68 -8.83 15.83
CA THR A 37 -0.95 -9.97 16.37
C THR A 37 0.57 -9.85 16.24
N GLY A 38 1.07 -9.20 15.17
CA GLY A 38 2.49 -9.18 14.82
C GLY A 38 3.07 -10.57 14.55
N SER A 39 2.22 -11.60 14.37
CA SER A 39 2.65 -12.98 14.18
C SER A 39 3.28 -13.18 12.80
N LYS A 40 4.21 -14.12 12.69
CA LYS A 40 4.86 -14.45 11.43
C LYS A 40 3.85 -14.96 10.40
N GLU A 41 2.89 -15.75 10.87
CA GLU A 41 1.82 -16.36 10.06
C GLU A 41 0.90 -15.26 9.49
N ALA A 42 0.46 -14.31 10.32
CA ALA A 42 -0.37 -13.19 9.87
C ALA A 42 0.36 -12.28 8.89
N ILE A 43 1.65 -12.01 9.12
CA ILE A 43 2.49 -11.22 8.20
C ILE A 43 2.68 -11.94 6.86
N ALA A 44 2.83 -13.27 6.86
CA ALA A 44 2.91 -14.06 5.64
C ALA A 44 1.59 -14.04 4.85
N GLN A 45 0.44 -14.20 5.53
CA GLN A 45 -0.88 -14.08 4.91
C GLN A 45 -1.12 -12.69 4.31
N LEU A 46 -0.72 -11.64 5.02
CA LEU A 46 -0.79 -10.28 4.49
C LEU A 46 0.04 -10.12 3.22
N ARG A 47 1.27 -10.65 3.18
CA ARG A 47 2.11 -10.61 1.99
C ARG A 47 1.44 -11.26 0.78
N GLU A 48 0.84 -12.43 0.96
CA GLU A 48 0.13 -13.14 -0.10
C GLU A 48 -1.10 -12.36 -0.59
N ALA A 49 -1.93 -11.87 0.33
CA ALA A 49 -3.12 -11.10 0.01
C ALA A 49 -2.76 -9.77 -0.70
N GLN A 50 -1.70 -9.10 -0.26
CA GLN A 50 -1.20 -7.88 -0.87
C GLN A 50 -0.67 -8.13 -2.28
N ALA A 51 0.09 -9.20 -2.48
CA ALA A 51 0.58 -9.56 -3.81
C ALA A 51 -0.57 -9.89 -4.78
N ALA A 52 -1.59 -10.62 -4.32
CA ALA A 52 -2.77 -10.90 -5.13
C ALA A 52 -3.53 -9.63 -5.52
N HIS A 53 -3.71 -8.71 -4.58
CA HIS A 53 -4.32 -7.39 -4.83
C HIS A 53 -3.52 -6.57 -5.85
N MET A 54 -2.20 -6.50 -5.68
CA MET A 54 -1.31 -5.76 -6.61
C MET A 54 -1.33 -6.38 -8.01
N ARG A 55 -1.30 -7.72 -8.15
CA ARG A 55 -1.38 -8.41 -9.45
C ARG A 55 -2.66 -8.11 -10.19
N PHE A 56 -3.79 -8.13 -9.51
CA PHE A 56 -5.07 -7.78 -10.12
C PHE A 56 -5.05 -6.37 -10.72
N TRP A 57 -4.59 -5.39 -9.96
CA TRP A 57 -4.56 -4.00 -10.42
C TRP A 57 -3.40 -3.69 -11.38
N SER A 58 -2.36 -4.55 -11.45
CA SER A 58 -1.26 -4.40 -12.42
C SER A 58 -1.54 -5.01 -13.79
N ASP A 59 -2.71 -5.62 -14.00
CA ASP A 59 -3.10 -6.19 -15.28
C ASP A 59 -3.09 -5.12 -16.39
N PRO A 60 -2.26 -5.30 -17.45
CA PRO A 60 -2.14 -4.31 -18.52
C PRO A 60 -3.43 -4.13 -19.32
N GLU A 61 -4.25 -5.18 -19.49
CA GLU A 61 -5.50 -5.10 -20.24
C GLU A 61 -6.54 -4.30 -19.44
N LEU A 62 -6.64 -4.58 -18.13
CA LEU A 62 -7.46 -3.80 -17.21
C LEU A 62 -7.06 -2.31 -17.23
N PHE A 63 -5.77 -2.03 -17.14
CA PHE A 63 -5.25 -0.66 -17.18
C PHE A 63 -5.60 0.05 -18.50
N GLN A 64 -5.28 -0.57 -19.64
CA GLN A 64 -5.56 0.02 -20.95
C GLN A 64 -7.06 0.28 -21.16
N ARG A 65 -7.89 -0.68 -20.73
CA ARG A 65 -9.35 -0.54 -20.86
C ARG A 65 -9.90 0.54 -19.94
N SER A 66 -9.48 0.58 -18.69
CA SER A 66 -9.90 1.63 -17.75
C SER A 66 -9.49 3.01 -18.23
N LYS A 67 -8.29 3.15 -18.79
CA LYS A 67 -7.79 4.39 -19.39
C LYS A 67 -8.66 4.84 -20.56
N GLN A 68 -8.95 3.95 -21.52
CA GLN A 68 -9.81 4.26 -22.65
C GLN A 68 -11.20 4.73 -22.25
N LEU A 69 -11.80 4.09 -21.24
CA LEU A 69 -13.12 4.46 -20.74
C LEU A 69 -13.11 5.75 -19.92
N HIS A 70 -12.04 6.00 -19.17
CA HIS A 70 -11.88 7.21 -18.38
C HIS A 70 -11.63 8.46 -19.25
N GLU A 71 -10.80 8.34 -20.30
CA GLU A 71 -10.48 9.42 -21.24
C GLU A 71 -11.55 9.62 -22.32
N GLY A 72 -12.48 8.67 -22.47
CA GLY A 72 -13.55 8.72 -23.46
C GLY A 72 -14.66 9.71 -23.09
N GLU A 73 -15.16 10.47 -24.09
CA GLU A 73 -16.17 11.52 -23.89
C GLU A 73 -17.61 11.01 -23.75
N GLN A 74 -17.86 9.69 -23.80
CA GLN A 74 -19.20 9.12 -24.00
C GLN A 74 -19.96 8.68 -22.74
N VAL A 75 -19.50 9.04 -21.53
CA VAL A 75 -20.21 8.66 -20.31
C VAL A 75 -20.87 9.88 -19.68
N ASP A 76 -22.18 10.02 -19.90
CA ASP A 76 -22.96 11.16 -19.40
C ASP A 76 -23.27 11.06 -17.89
N ASP A 77 -23.44 9.83 -17.37
CA ASP A 77 -23.69 9.60 -15.94
C ASP A 77 -22.45 9.98 -15.11
N PRO A 78 -22.54 11.01 -14.24
CA PRO A 78 -21.41 11.48 -13.45
C PRO A 78 -20.93 10.45 -12.42
N LEU A 79 -21.82 9.59 -11.90
CA LEU A 79 -21.45 8.53 -10.97
C LEU A 79 -20.64 7.45 -11.68
N LEU A 80 -21.10 6.99 -12.83
CA LEU A 80 -20.38 6.00 -13.64
C LEU A 80 -19.02 6.54 -14.10
N ARG A 81 -18.97 7.82 -14.51
CA ARG A 81 -17.70 8.49 -14.86
C ARG A 81 -16.75 8.50 -13.68
N ARG A 82 -17.21 8.79 -12.46
CA ARG A 82 -16.37 8.75 -11.25
C ARG A 82 -15.89 7.35 -10.93
N GLN A 83 -16.73 6.33 -11.07
CA GLN A 83 -16.34 4.93 -10.85
C GLN A 83 -15.27 4.48 -11.83
N LEU A 84 -15.39 4.83 -13.11
CA LEU A 84 -14.36 4.57 -14.12
C LEU A 84 -13.04 5.26 -13.79
N GLY A 85 -13.08 6.51 -13.34
CA GLY A 85 -11.92 7.26 -12.88
C GLY A 85 -11.22 6.55 -11.70
N LEU A 86 -11.96 6.07 -10.71
CA LEU A 86 -11.40 5.35 -9.57
C LEU A 86 -10.74 4.02 -9.99
N ILE A 87 -11.35 3.27 -10.90
CA ILE A 87 -10.75 2.04 -11.45
C ILE A 87 -9.45 2.36 -12.21
N TYR A 88 -9.46 3.41 -13.05
CA TYR A 88 -8.27 3.85 -13.75
C TYR A 88 -7.15 4.25 -12.79
N LEU A 89 -7.45 5.05 -11.76
CA LEU A 89 -6.46 5.47 -10.77
C LEU A 89 -5.89 4.28 -9.98
N ALA A 90 -6.73 3.30 -9.62
CA ALA A 90 -6.29 2.09 -8.95
C ALA A 90 -5.36 1.25 -9.84
N ALA A 91 -5.71 1.05 -11.11
CA ALA A 91 -4.87 0.35 -12.07
C ALA A 91 -3.57 1.11 -12.36
N ALA A 92 -3.62 2.43 -12.61
CA ALA A 92 -2.45 3.27 -12.87
C ALA A 92 -1.44 3.25 -11.72
N ARG A 93 -1.93 3.18 -10.47
CA ARG A 93 -1.10 3.10 -9.26
C ARG A 93 -0.30 1.81 -9.18
N ASN A 94 -0.79 0.74 -9.77
CA ASN A 94 -0.26 -0.61 -9.63
C ASN A 94 0.44 -1.14 -10.89
N GLN A 95 0.76 -0.31 -11.88
CA GLN A 95 1.49 -0.74 -13.07
C GLN A 95 2.94 -1.09 -12.73
N GLN A 96 3.15 -2.35 -12.34
CA GLN A 96 4.43 -2.93 -11.93
C GLN A 96 4.55 -4.34 -12.49
N ASP A 97 5.76 -4.76 -12.80
CA ASP A 97 6.03 -6.14 -13.18
C ASP A 97 6.02 -7.10 -11.97
N GLU A 98 5.88 -8.39 -12.25
CA GLU A 98 5.80 -9.42 -11.21
C GLU A 98 7.02 -9.43 -10.28
N ALA A 99 8.23 -9.26 -10.81
CA ALA A 99 9.45 -9.23 -10.01
C ALA A 99 9.46 -8.04 -9.03
N THR A 100 8.96 -6.89 -9.47
CA THR A 100 8.80 -5.70 -8.62
C THR A 100 7.74 -5.93 -7.54
N ILE A 101 6.59 -6.56 -7.86
CA ILE A 101 5.54 -6.90 -6.90
C ILE A 101 6.08 -7.85 -5.82
N GLU A 102 6.72 -8.94 -6.23
CA GLU A 102 7.31 -9.90 -5.29
C GLU A 102 8.34 -9.25 -4.38
N ARG A 103 9.22 -8.44 -4.93
CA ARG A 103 10.27 -7.78 -4.16
C ARG A 103 9.72 -6.73 -3.20
N LEU A 104 8.75 -5.93 -3.61
CA LEU A 104 8.10 -4.93 -2.75
C LEU A 104 7.35 -5.61 -1.60
N THR A 105 6.55 -6.64 -1.88
CA THR A 105 5.78 -7.35 -0.84
C THR A 105 6.70 -8.08 0.14
N GLU A 106 7.84 -8.61 -0.30
CA GLU A 106 8.88 -9.18 0.57
C GLU A 106 9.48 -8.12 1.51
N LEU A 107 9.90 -6.98 0.95
CA LEU A 107 10.49 -5.88 1.71
C LEU A 107 9.50 -5.31 2.73
N GLU A 108 8.27 -5.07 2.33
CA GLU A 108 7.21 -4.58 3.20
C GLU A 108 6.90 -5.56 4.33
N SER A 109 6.84 -6.86 4.02
CA SER A 109 6.66 -7.92 5.03
C SER A 109 7.79 -7.89 6.08
N ARG A 110 9.04 -7.77 5.65
CA ARG A 110 10.19 -7.67 6.57
C ARG A 110 10.16 -6.41 7.43
N VAL A 111 9.82 -5.26 6.83
CA VAL A 111 9.69 -3.99 7.57
C VAL A 111 8.59 -4.11 8.62
N ARG A 112 7.40 -4.60 8.22
CA ARG A 112 6.27 -4.80 9.14
C ARG A 112 6.61 -5.75 10.29
N GLN A 113 7.24 -6.89 9.97
CA GLN A 113 7.66 -7.86 11.00
C GLN A 113 8.59 -7.23 12.03
N ARG A 114 9.60 -6.47 11.58
CA ARG A 114 10.52 -5.79 12.48
C ARG A 114 9.81 -4.70 13.29
N TYR A 115 8.98 -3.90 12.65
CA TYR A 115 8.28 -2.79 13.28
C TYR A 115 7.27 -3.27 14.34
N TYR A 116 6.38 -4.20 14.01
CA TYR A 116 5.36 -4.69 14.94
C TYR A 116 5.92 -5.45 16.14
N ASN A 117 7.08 -6.12 15.97
CA ASN A 117 7.72 -6.87 17.03
C ASN A 117 8.83 -6.09 17.75
N TYR A 118 9.10 -4.85 17.33
CA TYR A 118 10.08 -4.02 17.99
C TYR A 118 9.63 -3.70 19.43
N ARG A 119 10.60 -3.70 20.34
CA ARG A 119 10.39 -3.24 21.72
C ARG A 119 11.57 -2.36 22.08
N ALA A 120 11.30 -1.10 22.43
CA ALA A 120 12.33 -0.19 22.90
C ALA A 120 12.89 -0.69 24.24
N ARG A 121 14.17 -0.45 24.47
CA ARG A 121 14.82 -0.80 25.73
C ARG A 121 15.28 0.48 26.43
N VAL A 122 14.79 0.67 27.66
CA VAL A 122 15.14 1.77 28.55
C VAL A 122 15.45 1.19 29.92
N ASP A 123 16.59 1.48 30.50
CA ASP A 123 17.05 0.95 31.77
C ASP A 123 16.93 -0.59 31.89
N GLY A 124 17.25 -1.30 30.81
CA GLY A 124 17.17 -2.77 30.76
C GLY A 124 15.75 -3.33 30.63
N LYS A 125 14.71 -2.51 30.66
CA LYS A 125 13.30 -2.90 30.50
C LYS A 125 12.87 -2.78 29.07
N SER A 126 12.08 -3.75 28.58
CA SER A 126 11.42 -3.67 27.28
C SER A 126 10.09 -2.93 27.40
N LEU A 127 9.88 -1.92 26.60
CA LEU A 127 8.65 -1.13 26.56
C LEU A 127 7.85 -1.44 25.28
N SER A 128 6.54 -1.61 25.41
CA SER A 128 5.61 -1.65 24.29
C SER A 128 5.32 -0.25 23.78
N ASP A 129 4.78 -0.15 22.54
CA ASP A 129 4.41 1.14 21.96
C ASP A 129 3.43 1.92 22.84
N ASN A 130 2.41 1.24 23.43
CA ASN A 130 1.47 1.88 24.36
C ASN A 130 2.14 2.43 25.61
N GLN A 131 3.15 1.73 26.17
CA GLN A 131 3.90 2.21 27.31
C GLN A 131 4.78 3.42 26.95
N ILE A 132 5.37 3.40 25.76
CA ILE A 132 6.12 4.54 25.21
C ILE A 132 5.20 5.75 25.10
N ASP A 133 4.05 5.62 24.44
CA ASP A 133 3.08 6.69 24.24
C ASP A 133 2.55 7.25 25.57
N GLU A 134 2.31 6.38 26.57
CA GLU A 134 1.90 6.80 27.90
C GLU A 134 2.98 7.66 28.58
N ILE A 135 4.26 7.22 28.55
CA ILE A 135 5.37 7.98 29.11
C ILE A 135 5.54 9.33 28.39
N LEU A 136 5.54 9.33 27.04
CA LEU A 136 5.71 10.56 26.26
C LEU A 136 4.59 11.58 26.50
N ARG A 137 3.37 11.11 26.80
CA ARG A 137 2.22 11.96 27.09
C ARG A 137 2.16 12.46 28.53
N ALA A 138 2.50 11.61 29.49
CA ALA A 138 2.25 11.87 30.92
C ALA A 138 3.46 12.36 31.70
N SER A 139 4.68 12.00 31.30
CA SER A 139 5.90 12.37 32.01
C SER A 139 6.15 13.88 31.99
N ARG A 140 6.61 14.40 33.12
CA ARG A 140 7.11 15.78 33.30
C ARG A 140 8.63 15.84 33.36
N ASP A 141 9.30 14.70 33.30
CA ASP A 141 10.75 14.57 33.28
C ASP A 141 11.26 14.59 31.84
N SER A 142 11.88 15.67 31.41
CA SER A 142 12.40 15.83 30.06
C SER A 142 13.51 14.82 29.72
N ALA A 143 14.32 14.40 30.70
CA ALA A 143 15.37 13.42 30.47
C ALA A 143 14.76 12.04 30.18
N GLN A 144 13.77 11.63 30.96
CA GLN A 144 13.01 10.39 30.71
C GLN A 144 12.31 10.42 29.34
N VAL A 145 11.66 11.53 28.99
CA VAL A 145 10.98 11.68 27.70
C VAL A 145 11.97 11.53 26.54
N GLN A 146 13.13 12.19 26.65
CA GLN A 146 14.18 12.10 25.63
C GLN A 146 14.68 10.66 25.49
N GLU A 147 15.03 9.99 26.57
CA GLU A 147 15.55 8.62 26.55
C GLU A 147 14.55 7.63 25.93
N VAL A 148 13.28 7.69 26.35
CA VAL A 148 12.21 6.84 25.79
C VAL A 148 11.98 7.14 24.32
N TRP A 149 11.99 8.40 23.91
CA TRP A 149 11.84 8.79 22.52
C TRP A 149 13.00 8.29 21.68
N GLU A 150 14.26 8.49 22.09
CA GLU A 150 15.45 8.02 21.39
C GLU A 150 15.44 6.49 21.27
N ALA A 151 15.12 5.79 22.34
CA ALA A 151 15.01 4.33 22.33
C ALA A 151 13.92 3.84 21.33
N SER A 152 12.79 4.52 21.27
CA SER A 152 11.71 4.20 20.33
C SER A 152 12.13 4.34 18.86
N LYS A 153 13.03 5.29 18.54
CA LYS A 153 13.49 5.55 17.17
C LYS A 153 14.57 4.56 16.68
N GLN A 154 15.14 3.72 17.55
CA GLN A 154 16.13 2.72 17.14
C GLN A 154 15.58 1.68 16.16
N VAL A 155 14.28 1.47 16.10
CA VAL A 155 13.64 0.63 15.07
C VAL A 155 13.99 1.10 13.65
N GLY A 156 14.16 2.40 13.46
CA GLY A 156 14.53 3.00 12.18
C GLY A 156 15.84 2.44 11.61
N GLN A 157 16.83 2.17 12.44
CA GLN A 157 18.11 1.57 12.01
C GLN A 157 17.92 0.16 11.46
N GLN A 158 16.97 -0.61 12.02
CA GLN A 158 16.70 -1.99 11.62
C GLN A 158 15.99 -2.10 10.28
N VAL A 159 15.22 -1.07 9.90
CA VAL A 159 14.41 -1.08 8.67
C VAL A 159 14.94 -0.16 7.57
N ALA A 160 15.89 0.71 7.87
CA ALA A 160 16.36 1.77 6.95
C ALA A 160 16.82 1.26 5.58
N GLN A 161 17.51 0.12 5.52
CA GLN A 161 17.99 -0.45 4.27
C GLN A 161 16.81 -0.91 3.38
N ASP A 162 15.87 -1.65 3.98
CA ASP A 162 14.70 -2.15 3.28
C ASP A 162 13.80 -1.00 2.79
N VAL A 163 13.59 0.02 3.62
CA VAL A 163 12.83 1.23 3.24
C VAL A 163 13.48 1.98 2.08
N ARG A 164 14.82 2.12 2.08
CA ARG A 164 15.54 2.74 0.96
C ARG A 164 15.41 1.93 -0.33
N GLU A 165 15.46 0.61 -0.24
CA GLU A 165 15.26 -0.26 -1.41
C GLU A 165 13.83 -0.15 -1.95
N MET A 166 12.81 -0.17 -1.08
CA MET A 166 11.43 0.07 -1.48
C MET A 166 11.26 1.42 -2.18
N ALA A 167 11.86 2.48 -1.66
CA ALA A 167 11.82 3.81 -2.28
C ALA A 167 12.46 3.80 -3.69
N ARG A 168 13.57 3.09 -3.88
CA ARG A 168 14.22 2.96 -5.21
C ARG A 168 13.31 2.22 -6.20
N LEU A 169 12.71 1.10 -5.79
CA LEU A 169 11.81 0.32 -6.63
C LEU A 169 10.56 1.13 -7.01
N ARG A 170 9.92 1.78 -6.04
CA ARG A 170 8.75 2.65 -6.28
C ARG A 170 9.08 3.81 -7.20
N ASN A 171 10.25 4.44 -7.04
CA ASN A 171 10.70 5.51 -7.91
C ASN A 171 11.02 5.00 -9.33
N ALA A 172 11.59 3.81 -9.48
CA ALA A 172 11.85 3.21 -10.79
C ALA A 172 10.53 2.94 -11.52
N ALA A 173 9.55 2.33 -10.84
CA ALA A 173 8.21 2.09 -11.39
C ALA A 173 7.47 3.39 -11.76
N ALA A 174 7.60 4.46 -10.97
CA ALA A 174 7.01 5.74 -11.30
C ALA A 174 7.64 6.37 -12.56
N ARG A 175 8.96 6.31 -12.67
CA ARG A 175 9.67 6.85 -13.84
C ARG A 175 9.36 6.09 -15.14
N SER A 176 9.21 4.76 -15.07
CA SER A 176 8.80 3.97 -16.25
C SER A 176 7.42 4.36 -16.78
N GLN A 177 6.57 4.96 -15.94
CA GLN A 177 5.26 5.49 -16.29
C GLN A 177 5.29 6.98 -16.69
N GLY A 178 6.46 7.63 -16.75
CA GLY A 178 6.62 9.03 -17.12
C GLY A 178 6.50 10.03 -15.97
N PHE A 179 6.34 9.58 -14.73
CA PHE A 179 6.35 10.48 -13.57
C PHE A 179 7.78 10.80 -13.13
N ARG A 180 7.98 11.96 -12.52
CA ARG A 180 9.29 12.38 -11.98
C ARG A 180 9.83 11.40 -10.94
N ASP A 181 8.99 10.99 -9.99
CA ASP A 181 9.27 10.08 -8.90
C ASP A 181 7.97 9.51 -8.30
N HIS A 182 8.09 8.62 -7.33
CA HIS A 182 6.94 8.02 -6.67
C HIS A 182 6.06 9.03 -5.93
N PHE A 183 6.65 10.04 -5.30
CA PHE A 183 5.91 11.08 -4.58
C PHE A 183 5.02 11.88 -5.55
N HIS A 184 5.59 12.35 -6.65
CA HIS A 184 4.85 13.05 -7.70
C HIS A 184 3.72 12.19 -8.29
N ARG A 185 4.00 10.90 -8.56
CA ARG A 185 2.97 9.95 -9.01
C ARG A 185 1.84 9.83 -7.98
N SER A 186 2.18 9.71 -6.69
CA SER A 186 1.18 9.55 -5.64
C SER A 186 0.27 10.77 -5.53
N LEU A 187 0.81 11.99 -5.56
CA LEU A 187 0.00 13.21 -5.54
C LEU A 187 -1.01 13.23 -6.70
N ILE A 188 -0.54 12.98 -7.93
CA ILE A 188 -1.42 13.00 -9.10
C ILE A 188 -2.49 11.91 -9.01
N LEU A 189 -2.11 10.67 -8.65
CA LEU A 189 -3.06 9.55 -8.58
C LEU A 189 -3.96 9.59 -7.33
N ASP A 190 -3.61 10.38 -6.32
CA ASP A 190 -4.45 10.68 -5.16
C ASP A 190 -5.32 11.93 -5.38
N GLU A 191 -5.26 12.52 -6.58
CA GLU A 191 -6.01 13.74 -6.96
C GLU A 191 -5.70 14.91 -5.99
N ILE A 192 -4.42 15.02 -5.57
CA ILE A 192 -3.92 16.09 -4.70
C ILE A 192 -3.12 17.07 -5.56
N ASP A 193 -3.58 18.32 -5.61
CA ASP A 193 -2.95 19.43 -6.34
C ASP A 193 -1.73 20.02 -5.56
#